data_09d2bcf9f84d9fcce4afd792ca176422
#
_entry.id   09d2bcf9f84d9fcce4afd792ca176422
#
_cell.length_a   1.000
_cell.length_b   1.000
_cell.length_c   1.000
_cell.angle_alpha   90.00
_cell.angle_beta   90.00
_cell.angle_gamma   90.00
#
_symmetry.space_group_name_H-M   'P 1'
#
loop_
_entity.id
_entity.type
_entity.pdbx_description
1 polymer ?
#
loop_
_entity_poly.entity_id
_entity_poly.type
_entity_poly.pdbx_seq_one_letter_code
_entity_poly.pdbx_strand_id
1 'polypeptide(L)'
;MARTAVVILNLNTKNYLEAFLPALIKSTQGLDAEVVVADNGSSDGSLSLVGEKFPCVRTIALDENTGFTGGYNRAIARLLDGEDAPEYIVLINSDIEVDESWLEPLIAQLDSDPQCGVCGPKLHKLLYKDGSYHRSTMFEYAGAAGGLIDRNGFPFCRGRILGRVEEDKGQYDDADTAVFWISGACLATRASLWRELGGLDQRFFAHMEEIDFCWRAALKGFSVRLVPQSVVYHIGGGTLGSDSPFKLRLNYRNCLMMLENNLPRTVGAAAARKRLKRRMCIDNCAALAYLLLLKWESFKAVRQAHREFKALSRGLQGDEVVSPLAGMQDVSIFAEYFRKR
;
A
#
# COMPACT_ATOMS: atom_id res chain seq x y z
N MET A 1 -10.18 21.87 -11.34
CA MET A 1 -9.35 20.62 -11.30
C MET A 1 -10.30 19.46 -11.51
N ALA A 2 -9.83 18.32 -12.04
CA ALA A 2 -10.68 17.15 -12.18
C ALA A 2 -11.13 16.64 -10.79
N ARG A 3 -12.30 15.95 -10.77
CA ARG A 3 -12.88 15.39 -9.54
C ARG A 3 -11.98 14.31 -8.89
N THR A 4 -11.20 13.62 -9.73
CA THR A 4 -10.29 12.55 -9.29
C THR A 4 -8.86 12.87 -9.71
N ALA A 5 -7.91 12.83 -8.76
CA ALA A 5 -6.49 12.92 -9.04
C ALA A 5 -5.85 11.50 -8.96
N VAL A 6 -5.34 11.00 -10.09
CA VAL A 6 -4.57 9.76 -10.18
C VAL A 6 -3.09 10.11 -10.07
N VAL A 7 -2.50 9.83 -8.91
CA VAL A 7 -1.16 10.32 -8.54
C VAL A 7 -0.15 9.18 -8.61
N ILE A 8 0.84 9.32 -9.47
CA ILE A 8 2.02 8.45 -9.54
C ILE A 8 3.14 9.13 -8.76
N LEU A 9 3.70 8.46 -7.76
CA LEU A 9 4.95 8.88 -7.14
C LEU A 9 6.13 8.26 -7.88
N ASN A 10 6.92 9.09 -8.57
CA ASN A 10 8.06 8.67 -9.36
C ASN A 10 9.38 8.89 -8.62
N LEU A 11 10.27 7.89 -8.68
CA LEU A 11 11.66 8.04 -8.28
C LEU A 11 12.54 7.17 -9.18
N ASN A 12 13.20 7.80 -10.18
CA ASN A 12 14.11 7.12 -11.11
C ASN A 12 13.46 5.91 -11.82
N THR A 13 12.19 6.07 -12.25
CA THR A 13 11.45 5.03 -12.97
C THR A 13 11.02 5.47 -14.38
N LYS A 14 11.86 6.24 -15.06
CA LYS A 14 11.64 6.77 -16.42
C LYS A 14 11.12 5.71 -17.39
N ASN A 15 11.71 4.52 -17.38
CA ASN A 15 11.33 3.43 -18.28
C ASN A 15 9.90 2.92 -18.02
N TYR A 16 9.48 2.88 -16.77
CA TYR A 16 8.10 2.50 -16.42
C TYR A 16 7.10 3.57 -16.79
N LEU A 17 7.43 4.85 -16.57
CA LEU A 17 6.57 5.95 -17.03
C LEU A 17 6.39 5.90 -18.55
N GLU A 18 7.46 5.71 -19.30
CA GLU A 18 7.40 5.59 -20.76
C GLU A 18 6.53 4.41 -21.22
N ALA A 19 6.61 3.28 -20.51
CA ALA A 19 5.87 2.07 -20.85
C ALA A 19 4.38 2.15 -20.49
N PHE A 20 4.02 2.72 -19.32
CA PHE A 20 2.68 2.57 -18.76
C PHE A 20 1.81 3.82 -18.76
N LEU A 21 2.39 5.04 -18.85
CA LEU A 21 1.60 6.27 -18.97
C LEU A 21 0.64 6.28 -20.15
N PRO A 22 0.98 5.76 -21.35
CA PRO A 22 0.03 5.75 -22.47
C PRO A 22 -1.28 5.02 -22.16
N ALA A 23 -1.20 3.85 -21.53
CA ALA A 23 -2.38 3.08 -21.13
C ALA A 23 -3.16 3.79 -20.02
N LEU A 24 -2.47 4.36 -19.04
CA LEU A 24 -3.09 5.11 -17.94
C LEU A 24 -3.83 6.36 -18.44
N ILE A 25 -3.21 7.15 -19.31
CA ILE A 25 -3.83 8.33 -19.93
C ILE A 25 -5.07 7.91 -20.73
N LYS A 26 -4.94 6.88 -21.57
CA LYS A 26 -6.08 6.38 -22.38
C LYS A 26 -7.25 5.96 -21.48
N SER A 27 -6.98 5.24 -20.38
CA SER A 27 -8.03 4.73 -19.49
C SER A 27 -8.72 5.81 -18.65
N THR A 28 -8.17 7.02 -18.59
CA THR A 28 -8.79 8.17 -17.88
C THR A 28 -9.51 9.14 -18.83
N GLN A 29 -9.40 8.93 -20.16
CA GLN A 29 -10.08 9.79 -21.14
C GLN A 29 -11.60 9.68 -21.02
N GLY A 30 -12.27 10.84 -20.98
CA GLY A 30 -13.73 10.90 -20.81
C GLY A 30 -14.21 10.78 -19.36
N LEU A 31 -13.33 10.48 -18.43
CA LEU A 31 -13.59 10.55 -16.98
C LEU A 31 -13.22 11.92 -16.44
N ASP A 32 -13.89 12.34 -15.38
CA ASP A 32 -13.50 13.55 -14.63
C ASP A 32 -12.28 13.25 -13.73
N ALA A 33 -11.15 12.91 -14.39
CA ALA A 33 -9.92 12.48 -13.76
C ALA A 33 -8.69 13.11 -14.43
N GLU A 34 -7.70 13.50 -13.63
CA GLU A 34 -6.40 13.95 -14.11
C GLU A 34 -5.29 12.98 -13.67
N VAL A 35 -4.31 12.76 -14.55
CA VAL A 35 -3.09 12.02 -14.23
C VAL A 35 -2.02 12.99 -13.76
N VAL A 36 -1.43 12.70 -12.59
CA VAL A 36 -0.40 13.52 -11.96
C VAL A 36 0.85 12.67 -11.72
N VAL A 37 1.99 13.11 -12.23
CA VAL A 37 3.30 12.52 -11.91
C VAL A 37 3.99 13.42 -10.88
N ALA A 38 4.08 12.93 -9.65
CA ALA A 38 4.84 13.56 -8.58
C ALA A 38 6.27 12.98 -8.56
N ASP A 39 7.23 13.77 -8.96
CA ASP A 39 8.63 13.35 -9.02
C ASP A 39 9.31 13.62 -7.68
N ASN A 40 9.81 12.56 -7.04
CA ASN A 40 10.39 12.57 -5.70
C ASN A 40 11.92 12.79 -5.72
N GLY A 41 12.39 13.71 -6.58
CA GLY A 41 13.81 14.05 -6.72
C GLY A 41 14.57 13.07 -7.63
N SER A 42 13.99 12.71 -8.77
CA SER A 42 14.67 11.84 -9.75
C SER A 42 15.81 12.54 -10.47
N SER A 43 16.81 11.74 -10.87
CA SER A 43 17.98 12.17 -11.64
C SER A 43 18.08 11.52 -13.03
N ASP A 44 17.11 10.68 -13.41
CA ASP A 44 17.11 9.88 -14.64
C ASP A 44 16.46 10.58 -15.85
N GLY A 45 16.01 11.84 -15.69
CA GLY A 45 15.32 12.59 -16.73
C GLY A 45 13.84 12.25 -16.88
N SER A 46 13.21 11.65 -15.85
CA SER A 46 11.78 11.32 -15.81
C SER A 46 10.88 12.53 -16.11
N LEU A 47 11.13 13.68 -15.45
CA LEU A 47 10.34 14.89 -15.65
C LEU A 47 10.41 15.44 -17.08
N SER A 48 11.61 15.45 -17.68
CA SER A 48 11.80 15.88 -19.09
C SER A 48 11.01 14.96 -20.02
N LEU A 49 11.09 13.63 -19.83
CA LEU A 49 10.31 12.67 -20.59
C LEU A 49 8.81 12.97 -20.53
N VAL A 50 8.27 13.19 -19.31
CA VAL A 50 6.84 13.44 -19.13
C VAL A 50 6.44 14.74 -19.81
N GLY A 51 7.20 15.83 -19.63
CA GLY A 51 6.91 17.12 -20.27
C GLY A 51 6.96 17.08 -21.80
N GLU A 52 7.88 16.31 -22.38
CA GLU A 52 8.07 16.20 -23.82
C GLU A 52 7.03 15.26 -24.48
N LYS A 53 6.79 14.08 -23.91
CA LYS A 53 5.97 13.03 -24.53
C LYS A 53 4.51 13.02 -24.05
N PHE A 54 4.24 13.52 -22.86
CA PHE A 54 2.92 13.45 -22.22
C PHE A 54 2.47 14.82 -21.67
N PRO A 55 2.34 15.85 -22.51
CA PRO A 55 2.04 17.23 -22.06
C PRO A 55 0.66 17.40 -21.38
N CYS A 56 -0.21 16.39 -21.51
CA CYS A 56 -1.50 16.35 -20.80
C CYS A 56 -1.38 15.89 -19.35
N VAL A 57 -0.22 15.34 -18.94
CA VAL A 57 0.04 14.89 -17.58
C VAL A 57 0.56 16.04 -16.75
N ARG A 58 -0.10 16.30 -15.62
CA ARG A 58 0.37 17.27 -14.65
C ARG A 58 1.60 16.76 -13.93
N THR A 59 2.62 17.58 -13.79
CA THR A 59 3.84 17.24 -13.04
C THR A 59 3.95 18.03 -11.76
N ILE A 60 4.44 17.37 -10.69
CA ILE A 60 4.79 17.99 -9.41
C ILE A 60 6.22 17.61 -9.09
N ALA A 61 7.17 18.54 -9.22
CA ALA A 61 8.56 18.31 -8.83
C ALA A 61 8.73 18.50 -7.31
N LEU A 62 9.30 17.50 -6.65
CA LEU A 62 9.76 17.59 -5.27
C LEU A 62 11.30 17.69 -5.26
N ASP A 63 11.85 18.46 -4.32
CA ASP A 63 13.27 18.80 -4.33
C ASP A 63 14.18 17.62 -3.92
N GLU A 64 13.64 16.64 -3.19
CA GLU A 64 14.41 15.52 -2.61
C GLU A 64 13.56 14.26 -2.44
N ASN A 65 14.22 13.12 -2.35
CA ASN A 65 13.57 11.85 -2.01
C ASN A 65 13.19 11.79 -0.52
N THR A 66 11.91 11.96 -0.24
CA THR A 66 11.33 11.85 1.11
C THR A 66 10.67 10.50 1.41
N GLY A 67 10.98 9.49 0.61
CA GLY A 67 10.33 8.18 0.66
C GLY A 67 8.94 8.19 0.07
N PHE A 68 8.29 7.06 0.14
CA PHE A 68 6.92 6.88 -0.35
C PHE A 68 5.92 7.77 0.42
N THR A 69 6.00 7.75 1.75
CA THR A 69 5.08 8.50 2.62
C THR A 69 5.25 10.00 2.47
N GLY A 70 6.47 10.50 2.52
CA GLY A 70 6.75 11.94 2.40
C GLY A 70 6.44 12.47 1.01
N GLY A 71 6.77 11.70 -0.04
CA GLY A 71 6.50 12.04 -1.43
C GLY A 71 5.01 12.20 -1.70
N TYR A 72 4.19 11.20 -1.36
CA TYR A 72 2.73 11.30 -1.51
C TYR A 72 2.13 12.41 -0.66
N ASN A 73 2.53 12.55 0.60
CA ASN A 73 1.99 13.61 1.46
C ASN A 73 2.26 15.01 0.88
N ARG A 74 3.48 15.26 0.41
CA ARG A 74 3.86 16.56 -0.20
C ARG A 74 3.13 16.79 -1.52
N ALA A 75 3.02 15.78 -2.37
CA ALA A 75 2.33 15.89 -3.66
C ALA A 75 0.83 16.14 -3.47
N ILE A 76 0.19 15.34 -2.63
CA ILE A 76 -1.24 15.46 -2.37
C ILE A 76 -1.58 16.77 -1.64
N ALA A 77 -0.74 17.25 -0.72
CA ALA A 77 -0.93 18.56 -0.10
C ALA A 77 -1.02 19.65 -1.17
N ARG A 78 -0.11 19.68 -2.18
CA ARG A 78 -0.16 20.64 -3.28
C ARG A 78 -1.43 20.53 -4.14
N LEU A 79 -2.02 19.34 -4.25
CA LEU A 79 -3.29 19.15 -4.97
C LEU A 79 -4.49 19.62 -4.14
N LEU A 80 -4.40 19.52 -2.82
CA LEU A 80 -5.49 19.84 -1.90
C LEU A 80 -5.51 21.31 -1.44
N ASP A 81 -4.46 22.08 -1.67
CA ASP A 81 -4.35 23.49 -1.26
C ASP A 81 -5.14 24.46 -2.17
N GLY A 82 -5.65 24.01 -3.33
CA GLY A 82 -6.41 24.83 -4.27
C GLY A 82 -7.93 24.86 -3.99
N GLU A 83 -8.62 25.89 -4.53
CA GLU A 83 -10.09 25.99 -4.46
C GLU A 83 -10.78 24.82 -5.20
N ASP A 84 -10.15 24.32 -6.28
CA ASP A 84 -10.63 23.20 -7.10
C ASP A 84 -10.02 21.85 -6.66
N ALA A 85 -9.80 21.62 -5.37
CA ALA A 85 -9.22 20.38 -4.87
C ALA A 85 -10.02 19.13 -5.31
N PRO A 86 -9.37 18.03 -5.67
CA PRO A 86 -10.06 16.81 -6.07
C PRO A 86 -10.89 16.22 -4.91
N GLU A 87 -11.98 15.57 -5.25
CA GLU A 87 -12.82 14.83 -4.28
C GLU A 87 -12.21 13.48 -3.92
N TYR A 88 -11.58 12.83 -4.92
CA TYR A 88 -10.94 11.54 -4.78
C TYR A 88 -9.46 11.59 -5.16
N ILE A 89 -8.67 10.79 -4.44
CA ILE A 89 -7.24 10.61 -4.67
C ILE A 89 -7.01 9.13 -4.93
N VAL A 90 -6.29 8.82 -6.00
CA VAL A 90 -5.84 7.47 -6.30
C VAL A 90 -4.32 7.46 -6.30
N LEU A 91 -3.74 6.73 -5.36
CA LEU A 91 -2.31 6.42 -5.39
C LEU A 91 -2.10 5.27 -6.37
N ILE A 92 -1.12 5.38 -7.26
CA ILE A 92 -0.76 4.32 -8.18
C ILE A 92 0.76 4.30 -8.40
N ASN A 93 1.37 3.11 -8.39
CA ASN A 93 2.80 2.96 -8.65
C ASN A 93 3.12 3.16 -10.14
N SER A 94 4.35 3.60 -10.42
CA SER A 94 4.84 3.77 -11.79
C SER A 94 5.04 2.46 -12.58
N ASP A 95 5.16 1.32 -11.88
CA ASP A 95 5.35 -0.03 -12.44
C ASP A 95 4.04 -0.82 -12.55
N ILE A 96 2.93 -0.11 -12.74
CA ILE A 96 1.59 -0.68 -12.95
C ILE A 96 1.11 -0.44 -14.38
N GLU A 97 0.66 -1.52 -15.02
CA GLU A 97 -0.20 -1.48 -16.20
C GLU A 97 -1.65 -1.62 -15.77
N VAL A 98 -2.53 -0.77 -16.30
CA VAL A 98 -3.95 -0.76 -15.95
C VAL A 98 -4.81 -1.43 -17.03
N ASP A 99 -5.97 -1.97 -16.63
CA ASP A 99 -7.01 -2.35 -17.55
C ASP A 99 -7.77 -1.10 -18.05
N GLU A 100 -8.51 -1.22 -19.17
CA GLU A 100 -9.21 -0.05 -19.74
C GLU A 100 -10.25 0.54 -18.78
N SER A 101 -10.97 -0.28 -18.03
CA SER A 101 -12.05 0.13 -17.12
C SER A 101 -11.68 0.00 -15.64
N TRP A 102 -10.42 0.18 -15.27
CA TRP A 102 -9.98 -0.04 -13.89
C TRP A 102 -10.45 1.04 -12.92
N LEU A 103 -10.57 2.30 -13.36
CA LEU A 103 -10.82 3.45 -12.49
C LEU A 103 -12.30 3.63 -12.17
N GLU A 104 -13.18 3.46 -13.16
CA GLU A 104 -14.62 3.70 -13.01
C GLU A 104 -15.26 2.91 -11.85
N PRO A 105 -15.00 1.59 -11.67
CA PRO A 105 -15.56 0.84 -10.55
C PRO A 105 -15.08 1.33 -9.19
N LEU A 106 -13.84 1.85 -9.08
CA LEU A 106 -13.31 2.41 -7.85
C LEU A 106 -14.06 3.68 -7.45
N ILE A 107 -14.27 4.57 -8.42
CA ILE A 107 -15.00 5.82 -8.18
C ILE A 107 -16.48 5.53 -7.90
N ALA A 108 -17.10 4.62 -8.65
CA ALA A 108 -18.49 4.19 -8.41
C ALA A 108 -18.67 3.60 -7.00
N GLN A 109 -17.69 2.83 -6.48
CA GLN A 109 -17.71 2.33 -5.11
C GLN A 109 -17.69 3.47 -4.08
N LEU A 110 -16.82 4.46 -4.29
CA LEU A 110 -16.78 5.62 -3.41
C LEU A 110 -18.05 6.47 -3.50
N ASP A 111 -18.62 6.65 -4.69
CA ASP A 111 -19.85 7.42 -4.90
C ASP A 111 -21.06 6.77 -4.24
N SER A 112 -21.20 5.46 -4.40
CA SER A 112 -22.40 4.72 -3.95
C SER A 112 -22.40 4.43 -2.45
N ASP A 113 -21.23 4.38 -1.80
CA ASP A 113 -21.09 4.05 -0.37
C ASP A 113 -20.32 5.14 0.38
N PRO A 114 -21.02 6.12 1.02
CA PRO A 114 -20.36 7.16 1.83
C PRO A 114 -19.52 6.62 2.99
N GLN A 115 -19.77 5.40 3.45
CA GLN A 115 -18.98 4.74 4.49
C GLN A 115 -17.69 4.13 3.93
N CYS A 116 -17.58 3.94 2.61
CA CYS A 116 -16.35 3.51 1.99
C CYS A 116 -15.32 4.65 2.02
N GLY A 117 -14.30 4.52 2.84
CA GLY A 117 -13.20 5.49 2.94
C GLY A 117 -12.06 5.17 2.01
N VAL A 118 -11.80 3.89 1.80
CA VAL A 118 -10.68 3.38 0.99
C VAL A 118 -11.17 2.19 0.17
N CYS A 119 -10.81 2.16 -1.11
CA CYS A 119 -11.02 0.98 -1.94
C CYS A 119 -9.84 0.75 -2.90
N GLY A 120 -9.82 -0.42 -3.51
CA GLY A 120 -8.77 -0.75 -4.47
C GLY A 120 -9.07 -1.97 -5.32
N PRO A 121 -8.28 -2.18 -6.39
CA PRO A 121 -8.46 -3.23 -7.37
C PRO A 121 -7.93 -4.58 -6.89
N LYS A 122 -8.21 -5.63 -7.66
CA LYS A 122 -7.39 -6.85 -7.67
C LYS A 122 -6.03 -6.53 -8.32
N LEU A 123 -4.96 -7.01 -7.70
CA LEU A 123 -3.61 -6.89 -8.24
C LEU A 123 -3.17 -8.22 -8.84
N HIS A 124 -2.90 -8.21 -10.14
CA HIS A 124 -2.33 -9.34 -10.87
C HIS A 124 -0.85 -9.09 -11.19
N LYS A 125 -0.10 -10.15 -11.45
CA LYS A 125 1.29 -10.04 -11.87
C LYS A 125 1.41 -9.51 -13.28
N LEU A 126 2.33 -8.58 -13.48
CA LEU A 126 2.86 -8.19 -14.78
C LEU A 126 4.25 -8.82 -14.94
N LEU A 127 4.42 -9.63 -15.96
CA LEU A 127 5.64 -10.37 -16.23
C LEU A 127 6.41 -9.70 -17.36
N TYR A 128 7.72 -9.51 -17.20
CA TYR A 128 8.59 -9.07 -18.28
C TYR A 128 9.32 -10.28 -18.87
N LYS A 129 9.03 -10.62 -20.12
CA LYS A 129 9.63 -11.73 -20.86
C LYS A 129 9.85 -11.34 -22.31
N ASP A 130 10.96 -11.80 -22.89
CA ASP A 130 11.26 -11.63 -24.31
C ASP A 130 11.18 -10.18 -24.80
N GLY A 131 11.55 -9.21 -23.94
CA GLY A 131 11.53 -7.79 -24.27
C GLY A 131 10.16 -7.12 -24.20
N SER A 132 9.13 -7.81 -23.70
CA SER A 132 7.76 -7.29 -23.58
C SER A 132 7.10 -7.61 -22.25
N TYR A 133 6.05 -6.84 -21.91
CA TYR A 133 5.24 -7.06 -20.72
C TYR A 133 4.05 -7.96 -21.03
N HIS A 134 3.75 -8.91 -20.14
CA HIS A 134 2.68 -9.89 -20.29
C HIS A 134 1.82 -9.91 -19.04
N ARG A 135 0.52 -9.68 -19.19
CA ARG A 135 -0.48 -9.80 -18.15
C ARG A 135 -0.65 -11.26 -17.73
N SER A 136 -0.74 -11.51 -16.44
CA SER A 136 -0.94 -12.84 -15.86
C SER A 136 -2.26 -12.90 -15.09
N THR A 137 -2.86 -14.08 -15.00
CA THR A 137 -3.99 -14.35 -14.09
C THR A 137 -3.56 -14.67 -12.66
N MET A 138 -2.25 -14.78 -12.39
CA MET A 138 -1.74 -14.96 -11.03
C MET A 138 -1.87 -13.67 -10.24
N PHE A 139 -2.35 -13.78 -9.02
CA PHE A 139 -2.32 -12.63 -8.11
C PHE A 139 -0.90 -12.11 -7.88
N GLU A 140 -0.78 -10.82 -7.62
CA GLU A 140 0.48 -10.20 -7.23
C GLU A 140 0.68 -10.29 -5.72
N TYR A 141 1.94 -10.38 -5.30
CA TYR A 141 2.32 -10.61 -3.90
C TYR A 141 1.87 -9.48 -2.95
N ALA A 142 1.93 -8.21 -3.39
CA ALA A 142 1.80 -7.04 -2.51
C ALA A 142 0.35 -6.60 -2.27
N GLY A 143 -0.67 -7.34 -2.70
CA GLY A 143 -2.06 -6.91 -2.51
C GLY A 143 -3.09 -7.97 -2.88
N ALA A 144 -2.80 -8.76 -3.92
CA ALA A 144 -3.66 -9.83 -4.41
C ALA A 144 -5.14 -9.41 -4.52
N ALA A 145 -6.05 -10.10 -3.85
CA ALA A 145 -7.48 -9.78 -3.78
C ALA A 145 -7.87 -9.11 -2.44
N GLY A 146 -7.08 -8.11 -2.03
CA GLY A 146 -7.29 -7.36 -0.79
C GLY A 146 -6.63 -7.98 0.44
N GLY A 147 -6.28 -7.12 1.38
CA GLY A 147 -5.47 -7.44 2.53
C GLY A 147 -6.26 -7.76 3.79
N LEU A 148 -5.72 -8.67 4.57
CA LEU A 148 -6.18 -9.11 5.88
C LEU A 148 -5.04 -8.97 6.90
N ILE A 149 -5.35 -9.07 8.20
CA ILE A 149 -4.34 -9.08 9.26
C ILE A 149 -4.62 -10.22 10.24
N ASP A 150 -3.58 -10.96 10.65
CA ASP A 150 -3.71 -12.03 11.63
C ASP A 150 -3.71 -11.53 13.07
N ARG A 151 -4.04 -12.40 14.03
CA ARG A 151 -4.07 -12.07 15.46
C ARG A 151 -2.72 -11.60 16.05
N ASN A 152 -1.62 -11.85 15.36
CA ASN A 152 -0.27 -11.43 15.77
C ASN A 152 0.19 -10.14 15.06
N GLY A 153 -0.66 -9.56 14.20
CA GLY A 153 -0.37 -8.37 13.43
C GLY A 153 0.48 -8.63 12.18
N PHE A 154 0.42 -9.83 11.61
CA PHE A 154 1.04 -10.12 10.32
C PHE A 154 0.04 -9.88 9.18
N PRO A 155 0.35 -8.96 8.25
CA PRO A 155 -0.46 -8.76 7.06
C PRO A 155 -0.37 -9.97 6.11
N PHE A 156 -1.52 -10.33 5.53
CA PHE A 156 -1.62 -11.30 4.46
C PHE A 156 -2.75 -10.89 3.51
N CYS A 157 -3.00 -11.64 2.44
CA CYS A 157 -4.04 -11.27 1.47
C CYS A 157 -4.94 -12.46 1.15
N ARG A 158 -6.14 -12.16 0.69
CA ARG A 158 -6.93 -13.14 -0.08
C ARG A 158 -6.14 -13.47 -1.35
N GLY A 159 -5.99 -14.75 -1.66
CA GLY A 159 -5.16 -15.20 -2.78
C GLY A 159 -3.65 -15.23 -2.50
N ARG A 160 -3.20 -14.88 -1.27
CA ARG A 160 -1.78 -14.98 -0.90
C ARG A 160 -1.56 -15.23 0.59
N ILE A 161 -0.86 -16.29 0.93
CA ILE A 161 -0.37 -16.59 2.29
C ILE A 161 1.14 -16.85 2.23
N LEU A 162 1.93 -15.97 2.84
CA LEU A 162 3.40 -15.99 2.75
C LEU A 162 3.86 -16.03 1.27
N GLY A 163 4.67 -16.99 0.89
CA GLY A 163 5.16 -17.17 -0.49
C GLY A 163 4.22 -17.88 -1.45
N ARG A 164 3.04 -18.34 -0.99
CA ARG A 164 2.07 -19.02 -1.84
C ARG A 164 1.08 -18.01 -2.40
N VAL A 165 1.00 -17.94 -3.72
CA VAL A 165 0.12 -17.04 -4.47
C VAL A 165 -0.82 -17.90 -5.31
N GLU A 166 -2.10 -17.56 -5.31
CA GLU A 166 -3.15 -18.24 -6.08
C GLU A 166 -3.28 -17.63 -7.49
N GLU A 167 -3.89 -18.40 -8.38
CA GLU A 167 -4.43 -17.90 -9.63
C GLU A 167 -5.83 -17.32 -9.37
N ASP A 168 -6.14 -16.18 -10.00
CA ASP A 168 -7.49 -15.60 -9.98
C ASP A 168 -8.40 -16.39 -10.93
N LYS A 169 -9.42 -17.00 -10.36
CA LYS A 169 -10.48 -17.77 -11.05
C LYS A 169 -11.86 -17.19 -10.73
N GLY A 170 -11.91 -15.93 -10.28
CA GLY A 170 -13.13 -15.30 -9.82
C GLY A 170 -13.58 -15.71 -8.41
N GLN A 171 -12.76 -16.45 -7.66
CA GLN A 171 -13.12 -16.97 -6.33
C GLN A 171 -13.35 -15.90 -5.26
N TYR A 172 -13.01 -14.64 -5.55
CA TYR A 172 -13.21 -13.49 -4.65
C TYR A 172 -14.18 -12.45 -5.22
N ASP A 173 -14.84 -12.70 -6.36
CA ASP A 173 -15.68 -11.70 -7.03
C ASP A 173 -17.03 -11.51 -6.33
N ASP A 174 -17.60 -12.59 -5.81
CA ASP A 174 -18.87 -12.58 -5.08
C ASP A 174 -18.70 -12.62 -3.55
N ALA A 175 -17.45 -12.60 -3.06
CA ALA A 175 -17.17 -12.61 -1.64
C ALA A 175 -17.53 -11.25 -0.99
N ASP A 176 -17.68 -11.23 0.34
CA ASP A 176 -17.71 -9.96 1.06
C ASP A 176 -16.47 -9.15 0.72
N THR A 177 -16.68 -8.00 0.10
CA THR A 177 -15.62 -7.11 -0.38
C THR A 177 -14.89 -6.36 0.74
N ALA A 178 -15.39 -6.43 1.98
CA ALA A 178 -14.74 -5.82 3.13
C ALA A 178 -13.39 -6.50 3.41
N VAL A 179 -12.35 -5.69 3.48
CA VAL A 179 -10.97 -6.12 3.73
C VAL A 179 -10.35 -5.25 4.81
N PHE A 180 -9.18 -5.61 5.31
CA PHE A 180 -8.49 -4.81 6.33
C PHE A 180 -7.63 -3.70 5.71
N TRP A 181 -7.03 -3.97 4.55
CA TRP A 181 -6.19 -3.01 3.85
C TRP A 181 -6.19 -3.22 2.34
N ILE A 182 -5.89 -2.15 1.63
CA ILE A 182 -5.65 -2.11 0.19
C ILE A 182 -4.18 -1.76 -0.03
N SER A 183 -3.56 -2.34 -1.06
CA SER A 183 -2.15 -2.10 -1.40
C SER A 183 -1.89 -0.65 -1.80
N GLY A 184 -0.81 -0.07 -1.29
CA GLY A 184 -0.31 1.23 -1.75
C GLY A 184 0.12 1.25 -3.21
N ALA A 185 0.24 0.07 -3.86
CA ALA A 185 0.50 -0.01 -5.29
C ALA A 185 -0.66 0.56 -6.13
N CYS A 186 -1.92 0.36 -5.69
CA CYS A 186 -3.10 1.06 -6.25
C CYS A 186 -4.18 1.17 -5.16
N LEU A 187 -4.45 2.39 -4.69
CA LEU A 187 -5.37 2.68 -3.60
C LEU A 187 -6.16 3.96 -3.90
N ALA A 188 -7.48 3.86 -3.88
CA ALA A 188 -8.37 5.01 -4.00
C ALA A 188 -8.94 5.41 -2.62
N THR A 189 -9.00 6.71 -2.35
CA THR A 189 -9.53 7.26 -1.09
C THR A 189 -10.19 8.61 -1.29
N ARG A 190 -11.02 9.02 -0.31
CA ARG A 190 -11.59 10.36 -0.25
C ARG A 190 -10.54 11.38 0.15
N ALA A 191 -10.50 12.52 -0.52
CA ALA A 191 -9.64 13.64 -0.14
C ALA A 191 -9.98 14.16 1.27
N SER A 192 -11.25 14.15 1.66
CA SER A 192 -11.69 14.51 3.01
C SER A 192 -11.09 13.58 4.07
N LEU A 193 -11.12 12.26 3.85
CA LEU A 193 -10.53 11.28 4.75
C LEU A 193 -9.00 11.42 4.81
N TRP A 194 -8.35 11.67 3.65
CA TRP A 194 -6.91 11.92 3.62
C TRP A 194 -6.52 13.10 4.51
N ARG A 195 -7.26 14.21 4.41
CA ARG A 195 -7.06 15.40 5.28
C ARG A 195 -7.32 15.07 6.75
N GLU A 196 -8.43 14.39 7.06
CA GLU A 196 -8.81 14.03 8.43
C GLU A 196 -7.76 13.15 9.12
N LEU A 197 -7.17 12.21 8.39
CA LEU A 197 -6.13 11.32 8.90
C LEU A 197 -4.73 11.95 8.89
N GLY A 198 -4.55 13.12 8.24
CA GLY A 198 -3.26 13.76 8.06
C GLY A 198 -2.33 13.02 7.10
N GLY A 199 -2.90 12.29 6.14
CA GLY A 199 -2.16 11.51 5.15
C GLY A 199 -1.49 10.26 5.73
N LEU A 200 -0.37 9.86 5.11
CA LEU A 200 0.47 8.73 5.55
C LEU A 200 1.38 9.16 6.71
N ASP A 201 1.63 8.28 7.67
CA ASP A 201 2.59 8.57 8.76
C ASP A 201 4.03 8.58 8.20
N GLN A 202 4.63 9.77 8.15
CA GLN A 202 5.96 9.98 7.56
C GLN A 202 7.08 9.17 8.20
N ARG A 203 6.92 8.70 9.43
CA ARG A 203 7.91 7.85 10.11
C ARG A 203 8.17 6.53 9.38
N PHE A 204 7.20 6.06 8.58
CA PHE A 204 7.32 4.80 7.84
C PHE A 204 8.36 4.86 6.72
N PHE A 205 8.50 5.98 6.05
CA PHE A 205 9.30 6.15 4.84
C PHE A 205 8.77 5.34 3.65
N ALA A 206 8.67 4.02 3.77
CA ALA A 206 8.04 3.09 2.82
C ALA A 206 7.72 1.76 3.53
N HIS A 207 6.69 1.07 3.05
CA HIS A 207 6.12 -0.19 3.53
C HIS A 207 5.32 -0.08 4.84
N MET A 208 4.14 -0.68 4.87
CA MET A 208 3.15 -0.72 5.95
C MET A 208 2.38 0.59 6.18
N GLU A 209 2.73 1.69 5.51
CA GLU A 209 2.03 2.97 5.63
C GLU A 209 0.60 2.91 5.12
N GLU A 210 0.36 2.16 4.05
CA GLU A 210 -0.97 1.94 3.48
C GLU A 210 -1.85 1.12 4.42
N ILE A 211 -1.25 0.14 5.10
CA ILE A 211 -1.96 -0.69 6.09
C ILE A 211 -2.30 0.15 7.32
N ASP A 212 -1.37 0.97 7.79
CA ASP A 212 -1.60 1.93 8.86
C ASP A 212 -2.71 2.92 8.50
N PHE A 213 -2.71 3.46 7.26
CA PHE A 213 -3.73 4.37 6.77
C PHE A 213 -5.13 3.72 6.76
N CYS A 214 -5.23 2.52 6.20
CA CYS A 214 -6.48 1.74 6.18
C CYS A 214 -6.97 1.43 7.60
N TRP A 215 -6.06 1.07 8.51
CA TRP A 215 -6.42 0.81 9.91
C TRP A 215 -6.95 2.06 10.60
N ARG A 216 -6.28 3.22 10.42
CA ARG A 216 -6.76 4.50 10.95
C ARG A 216 -8.11 4.90 10.38
N ALA A 217 -8.37 4.64 9.08
CA ALA A 217 -9.66 4.84 8.45
C ALA A 217 -10.75 3.98 9.11
N ALA A 218 -10.47 2.68 9.31
CA ALA A 218 -11.39 1.77 9.98
C ALA A 218 -11.68 2.19 11.44
N LEU A 219 -10.68 2.70 12.17
CA LEU A 219 -10.87 3.24 13.53
C LEU A 219 -11.72 4.52 13.58
N LYS A 220 -11.91 5.18 12.44
CA LYS A 220 -12.83 6.33 12.26
C LYS A 220 -14.23 5.91 11.79
N GLY A 221 -14.47 4.61 11.60
CA GLY A 221 -15.76 4.08 11.16
C GLY A 221 -15.90 3.93 9.65
N PHE A 222 -14.87 4.20 8.87
CA PHE A 222 -14.89 3.97 7.43
C PHE A 222 -14.61 2.50 7.07
N SER A 223 -15.26 2.01 6.03
CA SER A 223 -14.97 0.69 5.46
C SER A 223 -13.80 0.76 4.49
N VAL A 224 -13.06 -0.36 4.40
CA VAL A 224 -12.03 -0.60 3.39
C VAL A 224 -12.53 -1.71 2.48
N ARG A 225 -12.56 -1.48 1.16
CA ARG A 225 -13.22 -2.37 0.19
C ARG A 225 -12.29 -2.81 -0.94
N LEU A 226 -12.31 -4.10 -1.24
CA LEU A 226 -11.87 -4.60 -2.53
C LEU A 226 -12.96 -4.30 -3.57
N VAL A 227 -12.58 -3.90 -4.77
CA VAL A 227 -13.47 -3.74 -5.93
C VAL A 227 -13.06 -4.75 -6.99
N PRO A 228 -13.68 -5.95 -7.02
CA PRO A 228 -13.24 -7.06 -7.89
C PRO A 228 -13.32 -6.76 -9.40
N GLN A 229 -14.19 -5.82 -9.80
CA GLN A 229 -14.36 -5.38 -11.20
C GLN A 229 -13.20 -4.50 -11.67
N SER A 230 -12.41 -3.98 -10.76
CA SER A 230 -11.19 -3.23 -11.06
C SER A 230 -9.98 -4.15 -10.99
N VAL A 231 -9.19 -4.17 -12.06
CA VAL A 231 -7.97 -5.01 -12.16
C VAL A 231 -6.80 -4.17 -12.64
N VAL A 232 -5.66 -4.32 -11.97
CA VAL A 232 -4.39 -3.72 -12.40
C VAL A 232 -3.27 -4.77 -12.34
N TYR A 233 -2.22 -4.56 -13.14
CA TYR A 233 -1.11 -5.50 -13.31
C TYR A 233 0.18 -4.86 -12.81
N HIS A 234 0.83 -5.45 -11.84
CA HIS A 234 1.98 -4.89 -11.13
C HIS A 234 3.23 -5.77 -11.32
N ILE A 235 4.36 -5.15 -11.65
CA ILE A 235 5.63 -5.87 -11.80
C ILE A 235 6.09 -6.41 -10.44
N GLY A 236 5.97 -5.59 -9.41
CA GLY A 236 6.37 -5.92 -8.04
C GLY A 236 7.89 -5.99 -7.86
N GLY A 237 8.39 -5.30 -6.84
CA GLY A 237 9.82 -5.30 -6.51
C GLY A 237 10.70 -4.48 -7.46
N GLY A 238 10.11 -3.65 -8.33
CA GLY A 238 10.83 -2.84 -9.31
C GLY A 238 11.80 -1.81 -8.70
N THR A 239 11.48 -1.28 -7.52
CA THR A 239 12.29 -0.24 -6.88
C THR A 239 13.22 -0.78 -5.79
N LEU A 240 12.79 -1.80 -5.02
CA LEU A 240 13.57 -2.42 -3.94
C LEU A 240 13.51 -3.94 -4.09
N GLY A 241 14.65 -4.56 -4.35
CA GLY A 241 14.76 -6.03 -4.47
C GLY A 241 14.22 -6.77 -3.24
N SER A 242 13.63 -7.95 -3.46
CA SER A 242 13.00 -8.78 -2.41
C SER A 242 13.93 -9.10 -1.23
N ASP A 243 15.23 -9.26 -1.49
CA ASP A 243 16.24 -9.69 -0.51
C ASP A 243 17.03 -8.53 0.10
N SER A 244 16.61 -7.28 -0.12
CA SER A 244 17.27 -6.09 0.43
C SER A 244 17.20 -6.06 1.97
N PRO A 245 18.34 -6.01 2.70
CA PRO A 245 18.37 -5.81 4.14
C PRO A 245 17.69 -4.51 4.57
N PHE A 246 17.73 -3.48 3.72
CA PHE A 246 17.04 -2.22 3.95
C PHE A 246 15.52 -2.42 3.96
N LYS A 247 14.96 -3.10 2.95
CA LYS A 247 13.53 -3.44 2.89
C LYS A 247 13.10 -4.29 4.09
N LEU A 248 13.91 -5.30 4.44
CA LEU A 248 13.66 -6.15 5.60
C LEU A 248 13.60 -5.32 6.89
N ARG A 249 14.56 -4.40 7.10
CA ARG A 249 14.60 -3.50 8.24
C ARG A 249 13.35 -2.63 8.34
N LEU A 250 12.95 -2.00 7.22
CA LEU A 250 11.72 -1.20 7.17
C LEU A 250 10.49 -2.04 7.54
N ASN A 251 10.33 -3.23 6.96
CA ASN A 251 9.19 -4.09 7.25
C ASN A 251 9.07 -4.46 8.73
N TYR A 252 10.17 -4.86 9.39
CA TYR A 252 10.14 -5.18 10.82
C TYR A 252 9.85 -3.96 11.69
N ARG A 253 10.51 -2.82 11.42
CA ARG A 253 10.31 -1.58 12.15
C ARG A 253 8.88 -1.07 12.00
N ASN A 254 8.42 -0.99 10.77
CA ASN A 254 7.13 -0.40 10.43
C ASN A 254 5.96 -1.25 10.92
N CYS A 255 6.08 -2.57 10.88
CA CYS A 255 5.09 -3.44 11.52
C CYS A 255 4.90 -3.12 13.01
N LEU A 256 5.99 -2.90 13.75
CA LEU A 256 5.89 -2.54 15.17
C LEU A 256 5.27 -1.15 15.36
N MET A 257 5.60 -0.18 14.49
CA MET A 257 5.01 1.16 14.52
C MET A 257 3.51 1.14 14.20
N MET A 258 3.11 0.40 13.17
CA MET A 258 1.70 0.19 12.79
C MET A 258 0.90 -0.42 13.96
N LEU A 259 1.45 -1.44 14.63
CA LEU A 259 0.83 -2.06 15.80
C LEU A 259 0.74 -1.09 16.98
N GLU A 260 1.79 -0.30 17.23
CA GLU A 260 1.80 0.72 18.28
C GLU A 260 0.74 1.79 18.05
N ASN A 261 0.62 2.29 16.81
CA ASN A 261 -0.31 3.33 16.45
C ASN A 261 -1.78 2.90 16.66
N ASN A 262 -2.13 1.66 16.36
CA ASN A 262 -3.52 1.27 16.11
C ASN A 262 -4.09 0.24 17.11
N LEU A 263 -3.25 -0.66 17.66
CA LEU A 263 -3.73 -1.69 18.58
C LEU A 263 -4.43 -1.15 19.84
N PRO A 264 -3.96 -0.06 20.48
CA PRO A 264 -4.63 0.43 21.69
C PRO A 264 -6.11 0.75 21.48
N ARG A 265 -6.44 1.35 20.34
CA ARG A 265 -7.82 1.66 19.95
C ARG A 265 -8.61 0.47 19.39
N THR A 266 -7.93 -0.65 19.13
CA THR A 266 -8.57 -1.87 18.60
C THR A 266 -8.86 -2.89 19.70
N VAL A 267 -7.94 -3.06 20.67
CA VAL A 267 -8.04 -4.13 21.69
C VAL A 267 -7.80 -3.65 23.12
N GLY A 268 -7.64 -2.35 23.31
CA GLY A 268 -7.27 -1.74 24.59
C GLY A 268 -5.76 -1.78 24.88
N ALA A 269 -5.29 -0.84 25.68
CA ALA A 269 -3.85 -0.61 25.94
C ALA A 269 -3.13 -1.83 26.53
N ALA A 270 -3.77 -2.54 27.47
CA ALA A 270 -3.17 -3.72 28.11
C ALA A 270 -2.96 -4.88 27.12
N ALA A 271 -3.98 -5.19 26.32
CA ALA A 271 -3.91 -6.23 25.28
C ALA A 271 -2.94 -5.83 24.16
N ALA A 272 -2.94 -4.56 23.76
CA ALA A 272 -2.01 -4.01 22.79
C ALA A 272 -0.55 -4.19 23.23
N ARG A 273 -0.24 -3.86 24.48
CA ARG A 273 1.10 -4.08 25.06
C ARG A 273 1.53 -5.54 25.02
N LYS A 274 0.61 -6.45 25.35
CA LYS A 274 0.88 -7.90 25.30
C LYS A 274 1.14 -8.38 23.87
N ARG A 275 0.32 -7.93 22.91
CA ARG A 275 0.48 -8.29 21.48
C ARG A 275 1.77 -7.73 20.90
N LEU A 276 2.12 -6.47 21.19
CA LEU A 276 3.37 -5.86 20.74
C LEU A 276 4.61 -6.60 21.29
N LYS A 277 4.61 -6.92 22.58
CA LYS A 277 5.69 -7.74 23.20
C LYS A 277 5.80 -9.11 22.54
N ARG A 278 4.66 -9.79 22.29
CA ARG A 278 4.63 -11.08 21.59
C ARG A 278 5.20 -10.96 20.18
N ARG A 279 4.84 -9.91 19.43
CA ARG A 279 5.38 -9.65 18.10
C ARG A 279 6.89 -9.46 18.15
N MET A 280 7.41 -8.64 19.05
CA MET A 280 8.86 -8.46 19.22
C MET A 280 9.59 -9.76 19.59
N CYS A 281 8.95 -10.66 20.35
CA CYS A 281 9.50 -11.98 20.65
C CYS A 281 9.61 -12.84 19.37
N ILE A 282 8.55 -12.87 18.54
CA ILE A 282 8.54 -13.59 17.25
C ILE A 282 9.64 -13.03 16.32
N ASP A 283 9.78 -11.71 16.25
CA ASP A 283 10.81 -11.06 15.44
C ASP A 283 12.23 -11.43 15.91
N ASN A 284 12.45 -11.55 17.24
CA ASN A 284 13.73 -12.00 17.80
C ASN A 284 14.01 -13.49 17.48
N CYS A 285 12.97 -14.35 17.44
CA CYS A 285 13.13 -15.73 16.98
C CYS A 285 13.53 -15.78 15.50
N ALA A 286 12.92 -14.93 14.67
CA ALA A 286 13.30 -14.80 13.26
C ALA A 286 14.75 -14.29 13.11
N ALA A 287 15.16 -13.31 13.91
CA ALA A 287 16.54 -12.83 13.93
C ALA A 287 17.52 -13.95 14.29
N LEU A 288 17.22 -14.78 15.31
CA LEU A 288 18.04 -15.94 15.67
C LEU A 288 18.10 -16.96 14.53
N ALA A 289 16.99 -17.22 13.85
CA ALA A 289 16.98 -18.10 12.67
C ALA A 289 17.88 -17.56 11.55
N TYR A 290 17.86 -16.25 11.27
CA TYR A 290 18.79 -15.63 10.32
C TYR A 290 20.25 -15.82 10.74
N LEU A 291 20.55 -15.68 12.03
CA LEU A 291 21.89 -15.91 12.57
C LEU A 291 22.36 -17.35 12.35
N LEU A 292 21.51 -18.32 12.68
CA LEU A 292 21.80 -19.76 12.51
C LEU A 292 21.98 -20.16 11.03
N LEU A 293 21.29 -19.46 10.12
CA LEU A 293 21.40 -19.62 8.67
C LEU A 293 22.54 -18.81 8.05
N LEU A 294 23.42 -18.20 8.86
CA LEU A 294 24.55 -17.35 8.45
C LEU A 294 24.13 -16.12 7.61
N LYS A 295 22.86 -15.67 7.72
CA LYS A 295 22.35 -14.46 7.06
C LYS A 295 22.57 -13.22 7.94
N TRP A 296 23.85 -12.84 8.09
CA TRP A 296 24.27 -11.75 8.99
C TRP A 296 23.58 -10.42 8.75
N GLU A 297 23.42 -10.02 7.47
CA GLU A 297 22.79 -8.75 7.14
C GLU A 297 21.29 -8.74 7.50
N SER A 298 20.60 -9.87 7.33
CA SER A 298 19.20 -10.00 7.76
C SER A 298 19.07 -9.97 9.29
N PHE A 299 19.98 -10.62 10.01
CA PHE A 299 20.04 -10.53 11.47
C PHE A 299 20.24 -9.09 11.94
N LYS A 300 21.25 -8.38 11.38
CA LYS A 300 21.52 -6.97 11.69
C LYS A 300 20.30 -6.09 11.38
N ALA A 301 19.64 -6.31 10.25
CA ALA A 301 18.46 -5.56 9.84
C ALA A 301 17.32 -5.65 10.86
N VAL A 302 16.99 -6.84 11.38
CA VAL A 302 15.96 -7.01 12.42
C VAL A 302 16.37 -6.32 13.72
N ARG A 303 17.64 -6.46 14.14
CA ARG A 303 18.14 -5.82 15.36
C ARG A 303 18.10 -4.28 15.26
N GLN A 304 18.43 -3.75 14.10
CA GLN A 304 18.38 -2.33 13.82
C GLN A 304 16.93 -1.83 13.77
N ALA A 305 16.02 -2.58 13.14
CA ALA A 305 14.59 -2.27 13.12
C ALA A 305 14.01 -2.06 14.52
N HIS A 306 14.35 -2.95 15.47
CA HIS A 306 13.91 -2.82 16.86
C HIS A 306 14.52 -1.60 17.58
N ARG A 307 15.77 -1.22 17.26
CA ARG A 307 16.40 0.00 17.82
C ARG A 307 15.72 1.26 17.28
N GLU A 308 15.51 1.31 15.98
CA GLU A 308 14.83 2.43 15.32
C GLU A 308 13.38 2.56 15.79
N PHE A 309 12.64 1.44 15.91
CA PHE A 309 11.30 1.45 16.50
C PHE A 309 11.30 2.10 17.87
N LYS A 310 12.20 1.69 18.78
CA LYS A 310 12.29 2.29 20.12
C LYS A 310 12.59 3.79 20.10
N ALA A 311 13.41 4.24 19.15
CA ALA A 311 13.74 5.66 18.99
C ALA A 311 12.58 6.49 18.42
N LEU A 312 11.73 5.89 17.56
CA LEU A 312 10.61 6.55 16.91
C LEU A 312 9.26 6.33 17.62
N SER A 313 9.23 5.45 18.64
CA SER A 313 8.03 5.11 19.41
C SER A 313 7.45 6.34 20.11
N ARG A 314 6.13 6.49 19.97
CA ARG A 314 5.33 7.49 20.68
C ARG A 314 4.58 6.91 21.88
N GLY A 315 4.77 5.60 22.11
CA GLY A 315 4.04 4.84 23.12
C GLY A 315 2.61 4.49 22.67
N LEU A 316 2.02 3.58 23.42
CA LEU A 316 0.64 3.13 23.16
C LEU A 316 -0.35 4.22 23.60
N GLN A 317 -1.07 4.79 22.64
CA GLN A 317 -2.02 5.88 22.87
C GLN A 317 -3.45 5.46 22.48
N GLY A 318 -4.45 5.98 23.20
CA GLY A 318 -5.88 5.80 22.96
C GLY A 318 -6.53 4.79 23.88
N ASP A 319 -7.67 5.17 24.44
CA ASP A 319 -8.41 4.40 25.44
C ASP A 319 -9.76 3.89 24.92
N GLU A 320 -10.31 4.53 23.88
CA GLU A 320 -11.55 4.10 23.24
C GLU A 320 -11.30 2.92 22.29
N VAL A 321 -12.00 1.82 22.54
CA VAL A 321 -11.86 0.59 21.74
C VAL A 321 -12.93 0.51 20.67
N VAL A 322 -12.49 0.44 19.42
CA VAL A 322 -13.34 0.21 18.23
C VAL A 322 -13.08 -1.21 17.72
N SER A 323 -14.02 -2.12 17.94
CA SER A 323 -13.90 -3.53 17.55
C SER A 323 -15.30 -4.15 17.39
N PRO A 324 -15.50 -5.14 16.52
CA PRO A 324 -14.52 -5.72 15.60
C PRO A 324 -14.27 -4.87 14.36
N LEU A 325 -13.07 -4.98 13.76
CA LEU A 325 -12.74 -4.38 12.47
C LEU A 325 -12.80 -5.46 11.38
N ALA A 326 -13.38 -5.11 10.21
CA ALA A 326 -13.43 -5.99 9.06
C ALA A 326 -12.02 -6.44 8.63
N GLY A 327 -11.88 -7.68 8.18
CA GLY A 327 -10.59 -8.23 7.72
C GLY A 327 -9.57 -8.58 8.81
N MET A 328 -9.86 -8.32 10.10
CA MET A 328 -9.07 -8.89 11.21
C MET A 328 -9.46 -10.34 11.43
N GLN A 329 -8.47 -11.24 11.40
CA GLN A 329 -8.67 -12.68 11.51
C GLN A 329 -8.06 -13.21 12.80
N ASP A 330 -8.83 -13.98 13.59
CA ASP A 330 -8.31 -14.65 14.80
C ASP A 330 -7.61 -15.97 14.44
N VAL A 331 -6.73 -15.90 13.46
CA VAL A 331 -5.88 -17.01 13.00
C VAL A 331 -4.42 -16.67 13.18
N SER A 332 -3.55 -17.66 13.11
CA SER A 332 -2.10 -17.44 12.91
C SER A 332 -1.73 -17.81 11.49
N ILE A 333 -1.27 -16.85 10.72
CA ILE A 333 -0.86 -17.06 9.32
C ILE A 333 0.19 -18.16 9.17
N PHE A 334 1.09 -18.32 10.15
CA PHE A 334 2.07 -19.42 10.16
C PHE A 334 1.39 -20.78 10.34
N ALA A 335 0.43 -20.90 11.29
CA ALA A 335 -0.31 -22.15 11.47
C ALA A 335 -1.13 -22.51 10.22
N GLU A 336 -1.79 -21.54 9.60
CA GLU A 336 -2.53 -21.75 8.34
C GLU A 336 -1.63 -22.19 7.18
N TYR A 337 -0.44 -21.60 7.07
CA TYR A 337 0.53 -21.95 6.04
C TYR A 337 0.99 -23.40 6.15
N PHE A 338 1.22 -23.88 7.38
CA PHE A 338 1.64 -25.28 7.61
C PHE A 338 0.47 -26.27 7.56
N ARG A 339 -0.76 -25.85 7.91
CA ARG A 339 -1.95 -26.72 7.84
C ARG A 339 -2.36 -27.04 6.39
N LYS A 340 -2.15 -26.13 5.46
CA LYS A 340 -2.46 -26.29 4.03
C LYS A 340 -1.32 -26.99 3.23
N ARG A 341 -0.35 -27.57 3.91
CA ARG A 341 0.66 -28.46 3.32
C ARG A 341 0.09 -29.86 3.19
#